data_a2e332b669f47fe0e1c13e22b4c8e1b4
#
_entry.id   a2e332b669f47fe0e1c13e22b4c8e1b4
#
_cell.length_a   1.000
_cell.length_b   1.000
_cell.length_c   1.000
_cell.angle_alpha   90.00
_cell.angle_beta   90.00
_cell.angle_gamma   90.00
#
_symmetry.space_group_name_H-M   'P 1'
#
loop_
_entity.id
_entity.type
_entity.pdbx_description
1 polymer ?
#
loop_
_entity_poly.entity_id
_entity_poly.type
_entity_poly.pdbx_seq_one_letter_code
_entity_poly.pdbx_strand_id
1 'polypeptide(L)' 'MARPIVQDYEAIQLSQAITDRKQLRLVFLDGDTLVESVRWHTPAWIGLRDGKVIHKQALKFWEPLDP' A
#
# COMPACT_ATOMS: atom_id res chain seq x y z
N MET A 1 5.09 -31.87 6.65
CA MET A 1 3.92 -31.04 6.91
C MET A 1 3.81 -29.99 5.83
N ALA A 2 2.65 -29.90 5.26
CA ALA A 2 2.45 -28.86 4.28
C ALA A 2 2.42 -27.50 4.98
N ARG A 3 3.26 -26.62 4.53
CA ARG A 3 3.22 -25.28 5.01
C ARG A 3 1.98 -24.59 4.45
N PRO A 4 1.20 -23.91 5.27
CA PRO A 4 0.07 -23.20 4.72
C PRO A 4 0.55 -22.17 3.73
N ILE A 5 -0.20 -22.01 2.67
CA ILE A 5 0.09 -20.98 1.71
C ILE A 5 -0.18 -19.64 2.39
N VAL A 6 0.87 -18.88 2.53
CA VAL A 6 0.73 -17.53 3.09
C VAL A 6 0.26 -16.64 1.96
N GLN A 7 -0.98 -16.23 2.05
CA GLN A 7 -1.46 -15.23 1.11
C GLN A 7 -0.89 -13.89 1.47
N ASP A 8 -0.38 -13.22 0.47
CA ASP A 8 0.13 -11.88 0.65
C ASP A 8 -1.04 -10.91 0.55
N TYR A 9 -1.75 -10.73 1.65
CA TYR A 9 -2.90 -9.82 1.68
C TYR A 9 -2.51 -8.40 1.36
N GLU A 10 -1.29 -8.02 1.71
CA GLU A 10 -0.76 -6.72 1.39
C GLU A 10 -0.70 -6.51 -0.11
N ALA A 11 -0.11 -7.47 -0.83
CA ALA A 11 -0.01 -7.37 -2.28
C ALA A 11 -1.39 -7.39 -2.93
N ILE A 12 -2.29 -8.23 -2.43
CA ILE A 12 -3.65 -8.29 -2.96
C ILE A 12 -4.36 -6.96 -2.78
N GLN A 13 -4.28 -6.38 -1.59
CA GLN A 13 -4.93 -5.13 -1.29
C GLN A 13 -4.39 -3.99 -2.15
N LEU A 14 -3.07 -3.91 -2.26
CA LEU A 14 -2.44 -2.87 -3.07
C LEU A 14 -2.79 -3.03 -4.54
N SER A 15 -2.78 -4.27 -5.05
CA SER A 15 -3.15 -4.53 -6.43
C SER A 15 -4.59 -4.14 -6.71
N GLN A 16 -5.50 -4.42 -5.78
CA GLN A 16 -6.90 -4.05 -5.93
C GLN A 16 -7.07 -2.53 -5.91
N ALA A 17 -6.32 -1.84 -5.06
CA ALA A 17 -6.38 -0.40 -5.00
C ALA A 17 -5.91 0.23 -6.30
N ILE A 18 -4.89 -0.35 -6.93
CA ILE A 18 -4.41 0.11 -8.23
C ILE A 18 -5.48 -0.11 -9.30
N THR A 19 -6.04 -1.31 -9.35
CA THR A 19 -7.06 -1.67 -10.35
C THR A 19 -8.29 -0.79 -10.22
N ASP A 20 -8.74 -0.56 -8.99
CA ASP A 20 -9.95 0.19 -8.72
C ASP A 20 -9.69 1.70 -8.64
N ARG A 21 -8.45 2.11 -8.78
CA ARG A 21 -8.03 3.52 -8.70
C ARG A 21 -8.44 4.17 -7.39
N LYS A 22 -8.39 3.39 -6.32
CA LYS A 22 -8.72 3.90 -5.01
C LYS A 22 -7.54 4.64 -4.42
N GLN A 23 -7.86 5.65 -3.62
CA GLN A 23 -6.84 6.30 -2.83
C GLN A 23 -6.58 5.52 -1.56
N LEU A 24 -5.35 5.57 -1.09
CA LEU A 24 -4.97 4.99 0.19
C LEU A 24 -4.58 6.10 1.14
N ARG A 25 -4.93 5.92 2.40
CA ARG A 25 -4.37 6.75 3.45
C ARG A 25 -3.17 6.01 4.01
N LEU A 26 -2.02 6.62 3.84
CA LEU A 26 -0.76 6.08 4.33
C LEU A 26 -0.41 6.78 5.63
N VAL A 27 -0.18 5.99 6.67
CA VAL A 27 0.18 6.53 7.98
C VAL A 27 1.63 6.16 8.23
N PHE A 28 2.47 7.16 8.40
CA PHE A 28 3.89 6.98 8.61
C PHE A 28 4.20 6.73 10.08
N LEU A 29 5.40 6.20 10.32
CA LEU A 29 5.81 5.87 11.69
C LEU A 29 5.87 7.09 12.61
N ASP A 30 6.13 8.27 12.06
CA ASP A 30 6.17 9.52 12.81
C ASP A 30 4.80 10.14 13.04
N GLY A 31 3.74 9.50 12.53
CA GLY A 31 2.39 9.99 12.69
C GLY A 31 1.86 10.81 11.52
N ASP A 32 2.70 11.17 10.57
CA ASP A 32 2.25 11.88 9.38
C ASP A 32 1.35 10.98 8.54
N THR A 33 0.45 11.61 7.80
CA THR A 33 -0.45 10.90 6.90
C THR A 33 -0.37 11.49 5.49
N LEU A 34 -0.65 10.63 4.52
CA LEU A 34 -0.67 11.02 3.12
C LEU A 34 -1.79 10.27 2.45
N VAL A 35 -2.61 10.96 1.67
CA VAL A 35 -3.69 10.33 0.90
C VAL A 35 -3.34 10.46 -0.57
N GLU A 36 -3.18 9.33 -1.23
CA GLU A 36 -2.81 9.32 -2.64
C GLU A 36 -3.15 7.97 -3.27
N SER A 37 -3.24 7.97 -4.59
CA SER A 37 -3.44 6.74 -5.35
C SER A 37 -2.10 6.06 -5.59
N VAL A 38 -2.11 4.73 -5.56
CA VAL A 38 -0.92 3.92 -5.79
C VAL A 38 -0.86 3.56 -7.27
N ARG A 39 0.31 3.71 -7.89
CA ARG A 39 0.54 3.30 -9.27
C ARG A 39 1.11 1.91 -9.39
N TRP A 40 2.03 1.60 -8.50
CA TRP A 40 2.69 0.29 -8.50
C TRP A 40 3.18 -0.02 -7.09
N HIS A 41 3.48 -1.28 -6.86
CA HIS A 41 4.07 -1.68 -5.58
C HIS A 41 5.02 -2.86 -5.80
N THR A 42 5.95 -2.97 -4.88
CA THR A 42 6.84 -4.12 -4.76
C THR A 42 6.80 -4.58 -3.31
N PRO A 43 7.48 -5.68 -2.95
CA PRO A 43 7.53 -6.07 -1.55
C PRO A 43 8.08 -5.00 -0.61
N ALA A 44 8.94 -4.10 -1.11
CA ALA A 44 9.60 -3.09 -0.27
C ALA A 44 9.10 -1.67 -0.51
N TRP A 45 8.51 -1.37 -1.68
CA TRP A 45 8.22 0.00 -2.09
C TRP A 45 6.80 0.17 -2.58
N ILE A 46 6.31 1.39 -2.46
CA ILE A 46 5.02 1.79 -3.04
C ILE A 46 5.26 3.03 -3.88
N GLY A 47 4.87 2.96 -5.14
CA GLY A 47 4.95 4.10 -6.04
C GLY A 47 3.60 4.78 -6.12
N LEU A 48 3.58 6.08 -5.88
CA LEU A 48 2.36 6.87 -5.87
C LEU A 48 2.15 7.56 -7.21
N ARG A 49 0.92 7.90 -7.45
CA ARG A 49 0.53 8.51 -8.72
C ARG A 49 1.18 9.86 -8.94
N ASP A 50 1.50 10.59 -7.87
CA ASP A 50 2.16 11.88 -7.96
C ASP A 50 3.67 11.77 -8.21
N GLY A 51 4.19 10.55 -8.30
CA GLY A 51 5.61 10.30 -8.57
C GLY A 51 6.42 9.99 -7.33
N LYS A 52 5.86 10.12 -6.15
CA LYS A 52 6.58 9.77 -4.93
C LYS A 52 6.73 8.28 -4.79
N VAL A 53 7.85 7.86 -4.24
CA VAL A 53 8.13 6.46 -3.96
C VAL A 53 8.37 6.34 -2.45
N ILE A 54 7.59 5.49 -1.82
CA ILE A 54 7.60 5.34 -0.37
C ILE A 54 8.16 3.97 -0.01
N HIS A 55 9.11 3.95 0.91
CA HIS A 55 9.60 2.68 1.44
C HIS A 55 8.57 2.16 2.45
N LYS A 56 8.14 0.91 2.29
CA LYS A 56 7.09 0.36 3.17
C LYS A 56 7.48 0.36 4.64
N GLN A 57 8.77 0.26 4.93
CA GLN A 57 9.25 0.28 6.32
C GLN A 57 9.04 1.64 7.00
N ALA A 58 8.80 2.68 6.24
CA ALA A 58 8.48 4.00 6.81
C ALA A 58 7.02 4.10 7.22
N LEU A 59 6.21 3.12 6.87
CA LEU A 59 4.77 3.14 7.12
C LEU A 59 4.41 2.32 8.34
N LYS A 60 3.52 2.87 9.13
CA LYS A 60 2.90 2.16 10.25
C LYS A 60 1.78 1.27 9.73
N PHE A 61 0.94 1.81 8.85
CA PHE A 61 -0.09 1.07 8.15
C PHE A 61 -0.65 1.93 7.01
N TRP A 62 -1.46 1.33 6.19
CA TRP A 62 -2.26 2.06 5.21
C TRP A 62 -3.64 1.44 5.16
N GLU A 63 -4.59 2.23 4.67
CA GLU A 63 -5.95 1.75 4.53
C GLU A 63 -6.58 2.32 3.26
N PRO A 64 -7.40 1.54 2.57
CA PRO A 64 -8.11 2.07 1.42
C PRO A 64 -9.20 3.04 1.86
N LEU A 65 -9.39 4.05 1.05
CA LEU A 65 -10.46 5.01 1.27
C LEU A 65 -11.59 4.72 0.29
N ASP A 66 -12.78 4.61 0.82
CA ASP A 66 -13.96 4.49 -0.03
C ASP A 66 -14.39 5.89 -0.45
N PRO A 67 -14.87 5.99 -1.72
CA PRO A 67 -15.36 7.27 -2.21
C PRO A 67 -16.61 7.72 -1.49
#